data_8d483f0d0baa6426a42d732e35edc644
#
_entry.id   8d483f0d0baa6426a42d732e35edc644
#
_cell.length_a   1.000
_cell.length_b   1.000
_cell.length_c   1.000
_cell.angle_alpha   90.00
_cell.angle_beta   90.00
_cell.angle_gamma   90.00
#
_symmetry.space_group_name_H-M   'P 1'
#
loop_
_entity.id
_entity.type
_entity.pdbx_description
1 polymer ?
#
loop_
_entity_poly.entity_id
_entity_poly.type
_entity_poly.pdbx_seq_one_letter_code
_entity_poly.pdbx_strand_id
1 'polypeptide(L)'
;MKERAAQVVENGEVQFHPARWKQVYLDWLANLKDWCISRQLWWGHRIPMFYCDECGWEDALMEDVEVCPKCGAKLRQDEDVLDTWFSSQLWPFATQGWPDTTEELDKTYPTQMLSTARDIMGLWVARMVMSSLYFTDQIPFKDVIIHPTVMAADGKPMSKSRGNGVDPLKLMEDYGADGMRFGLLMQVTGAQDLKFNENKLVSSRNFANKIRNAARFVMMNLDDYTPGAPDPTTPADRWIFSRLARLVASIDEAYKEYEFSDMTRELYAFFWNEFCDWYIELSKPRLAAGGQDRAACQRNLVFVLDTALRLLHPAMPFVTEQIYQDMPGEKDSPYLMMAAWPDAEELAAYIDPAAERALAIVTQSVSGIRSIRARYGISPKTKLEMTVKAQSAEAVQFFEEQQKLIVALGLSLIHI
;
A
#
# COMPACT_ATOMS: atom_id res chain seq x y z
N MET A 1 16.96 -1.24 -31.53
CA MET A 1 15.89 -1.10 -30.50
C MET A 1 16.28 -1.80 -29.20
N LYS A 2 16.64 -3.10 -29.22
CA LYS A 2 16.89 -3.88 -27.99
C LYS A 2 18.10 -3.37 -27.19
N GLU A 3 19.12 -2.86 -27.85
CA GLU A 3 20.33 -2.31 -27.17
C GLU A 3 19.97 -1.07 -26.35
N ARG A 4 19.17 -0.14 -26.88
CA ARG A 4 18.70 1.02 -26.13
C ARG A 4 17.79 0.61 -24.96
N ALA A 5 16.92 -0.38 -25.17
CA ALA A 5 16.03 -0.88 -24.13
C ALA A 5 16.80 -1.61 -23.01
N ALA A 6 17.95 -2.22 -23.29
CA ALA A 6 18.84 -2.75 -22.26
C ALA A 6 19.57 -1.64 -21.53
N GLN A 7 20.10 -0.65 -22.25
CA GLN A 7 20.88 0.44 -21.72
C GLN A 7 20.11 1.28 -20.68
N VAL A 8 18.84 1.64 -20.92
CA VAL A 8 18.05 2.44 -19.97
C VAL A 8 17.79 1.68 -18.65
N VAL A 9 17.79 0.35 -18.69
CA VAL A 9 17.67 -0.50 -17.48
C VAL A 9 19.04 -0.68 -16.80
N GLU A 10 20.11 -0.84 -17.55
CA GLU A 10 21.47 -0.92 -17.02
C GLU A 10 21.87 0.37 -16.29
N ASN A 11 21.54 1.53 -16.88
CA ASN A 11 21.80 2.86 -16.34
C ASN A 11 20.87 3.25 -15.17
N GLY A 12 19.81 2.47 -14.91
CA GLY A 12 18.85 2.73 -13.83
C GLY A 12 17.80 3.80 -14.16
N GLU A 13 17.63 4.17 -15.43
CA GLU A 13 16.54 5.05 -15.87
C GLU A 13 15.18 4.33 -15.77
N VAL A 14 15.16 3.01 -16.02
CA VAL A 14 14.05 2.11 -15.75
C VAL A 14 14.48 1.11 -14.68
N GLN A 15 13.77 1.07 -13.55
CA GLN A 15 14.11 0.22 -12.41
C GLN A 15 13.06 -0.88 -12.21
N PHE A 16 13.51 -2.05 -11.80
CA PHE A 16 12.63 -3.19 -11.51
C PHE A 16 12.51 -3.44 -10.01
N HIS A 17 11.29 -3.61 -9.54
CA HIS A 17 10.97 -3.95 -8.16
C HIS A 17 10.24 -5.30 -8.11
N PRO A 18 10.82 -6.32 -7.42
CA PRO A 18 12.18 -6.37 -6.84
C PRO A 18 13.30 -6.39 -7.89
N ALA A 19 14.47 -5.88 -7.52
CA ALA A 19 15.65 -5.68 -8.40
C ALA A 19 16.11 -6.94 -9.15
N ARG A 20 15.81 -8.14 -8.64
CA ARG A 20 16.16 -9.42 -9.32
C ARG A 20 15.58 -9.55 -10.73
N TRP A 21 14.46 -8.88 -11.03
CA TRP A 21 13.82 -8.93 -12.33
C TRP A 21 14.58 -8.14 -13.41
N LYS A 22 15.46 -7.23 -13.00
CA LYS A 22 16.38 -6.54 -13.92
C LYS A 22 17.18 -7.55 -14.77
N GLN A 23 17.81 -8.53 -14.12
CA GLN A 23 18.61 -9.52 -14.84
C GLN A 23 17.76 -10.39 -15.79
N VAL A 24 16.58 -10.81 -15.32
CA VAL A 24 15.65 -11.60 -16.16
C VAL A 24 15.21 -10.83 -17.42
N TYR A 25 14.96 -9.53 -17.28
CA TYR A 25 14.64 -8.65 -18.40
C TYR A 25 15.81 -8.52 -19.38
N LEU A 26 17.03 -8.29 -18.89
CA LEU A 26 18.22 -8.16 -19.72
C LEU A 26 18.55 -9.47 -20.45
N ASP A 27 18.42 -10.61 -19.78
CA ASP A 27 18.61 -11.93 -20.39
C ASP A 27 17.57 -12.21 -21.50
N TRP A 28 16.33 -11.78 -21.29
CA TRP A 28 15.29 -11.90 -22.31
C TRP A 28 15.63 -11.06 -23.56
N LEU A 29 16.06 -9.79 -23.38
CA LEU A 29 16.48 -8.94 -24.49
C LEU A 29 17.71 -9.49 -25.22
N ALA A 30 18.70 -10.01 -24.50
CA ALA A 30 19.90 -10.60 -25.09
C ALA A 30 19.54 -11.77 -26.02
N ASN A 31 18.55 -12.58 -25.63
CA ASN A 31 18.09 -13.76 -26.38
C ASN A 31 16.91 -13.45 -27.32
N LEU A 32 16.53 -12.18 -27.50
CA LEU A 32 15.41 -11.79 -28.35
C LEU A 32 15.66 -12.20 -29.81
N LYS A 33 14.71 -12.94 -30.38
CA LYS A 33 14.68 -13.38 -31.78
C LYS A 33 13.65 -12.58 -32.57
N ASP A 34 13.72 -12.72 -33.91
CA ASP A 34 12.70 -12.19 -34.80
C ASP A 34 11.31 -12.67 -34.41
N TRP A 35 10.35 -11.80 -34.57
CA TRP A 35 8.98 -12.01 -34.16
C TRP A 35 8.02 -11.82 -35.34
N CYS A 36 7.31 -12.87 -35.70
CA CYS A 36 6.22 -12.76 -36.66
C CYS A 36 5.05 -12.01 -36.00
N ILE A 37 4.67 -10.88 -36.59
CA ILE A 37 3.60 -10.03 -36.10
C ILE A 37 2.24 -10.33 -36.70
N SER A 38 2.14 -11.12 -37.74
CA SER A 38 0.88 -11.53 -38.38
C SER A 38 0.25 -12.74 -37.68
N ARG A 39 -1.08 -12.73 -37.60
CA ARG A 39 -1.91 -13.82 -37.07
C ARG A 39 -3.06 -14.13 -38.03
N GLN A 40 -3.29 -15.41 -38.29
CA GLN A 40 -4.41 -15.90 -39.09
C GLN A 40 -5.63 -16.12 -38.17
N LEU A 41 -6.23 -15.02 -37.73
CA LEU A 41 -7.38 -15.02 -36.84
C LEU A 41 -8.56 -14.31 -37.48
N TRP A 42 -9.75 -14.78 -37.17
CA TRP A 42 -10.99 -14.17 -37.67
C TRP A 42 -11.24 -12.79 -37.06
N TRP A 43 -10.85 -12.56 -35.81
CA TRP A 43 -11.06 -11.33 -35.05
C TRP A 43 -9.73 -10.71 -34.64
N GLY A 44 -9.55 -9.43 -34.93
CA GLY A 44 -8.37 -8.67 -34.58
C GLY A 44 -8.26 -7.37 -35.39
N HIS A 45 -7.22 -6.59 -35.13
CA HIS A 45 -6.92 -5.39 -35.92
C HIS A 45 -6.13 -5.82 -37.16
N ARG A 46 -6.70 -5.52 -38.32
CA ARG A 46 -6.19 -5.92 -39.63
C ARG A 46 -4.86 -5.22 -39.91
N ILE A 47 -3.92 -5.96 -40.55
CA ILE A 47 -2.64 -5.41 -40.96
C ILE A 47 -2.91 -4.29 -42.02
N PRO A 48 -2.41 -3.06 -41.82
CA PRO A 48 -2.70 -1.92 -42.69
C PRO A 48 -1.81 -1.90 -43.94
N MET A 49 -1.35 -3.06 -44.42
CA MET A 49 -0.56 -3.18 -45.64
C MET A 49 -1.46 -3.39 -46.86
N PHE A 50 -1.18 -2.65 -47.90
CA PHE A 50 -1.87 -2.74 -49.19
C PHE A 50 -0.89 -3.10 -50.29
N TYR A 51 -1.32 -3.97 -51.18
CA TYR A 51 -0.52 -4.52 -52.26
C TYR A 51 -1.18 -4.27 -53.60
N CYS A 52 -0.38 -3.88 -54.60
CA CYS A 52 -0.81 -3.79 -55.99
C CYS A 52 -0.21 -4.94 -56.79
N ASP A 53 -1.05 -5.89 -57.19
CA ASP A 53 -0.62 -7.07 -57.94
C ASP A 53 -0.19 -6.72 -59.38
N GLU A 54 -0.58 -5.54 -59.91
CA GLU A 54 -0.23 -5.11 -61.30
C GLU A 54 1.16 -4.44 -61.40
N CYS A 55 1.55 -3.64 -60.42
CA CYS A 55 2.82 -2.88 -60.47
C CYS A 55 3.80 -3.18 -59.33
N GLY A 56 3.43 -4.09 -58.44
CA GLY A 56 4.26 -4.45 -57.28
C GLY A 56 4.42 -3.34 -56.24
N TRP A 57 3.57 -2.31 -56.25
CA TRP A 57 3.57 -1.31 -55.21
C TRP A 57 2.98 -1.88 -53.92
N GLU A 58 3.62 -1.59 -52.79
CA GLU A 58 3.15 -1.95 -51.48
C GLU A 58 3.46 -0.83 -50.47
N ASP A 59 2.54 -0.59 -49.55
CA ASP A 59 2.74 0.37 -48.48
C ASP A 59 1.74 0.15 -47.34
N ALA A 60 2.06 0.69 -46.15
CA ALA A 60 1.16 0.76 -45.01
C ALA A 60 0.37 2.06 -45.07
N LEU A 61 -0.95 1.97 -45.03
CA LEU A 61 -1.83 3.14 -45.10
C LEU A 61 -2.65 3.36 -43.85
N MET A 62 -2.89 4.61 -43.51
CA MET A 62 -3.71 5.00 -42.35
C MET A 62 -5.22 4.90 -42.67
N GLU A 63 -5.58 4.97 -43.96
CA GLU A 63 -6.96 4.91 -44.43
C GLU A 63 -7.10 3.79 -45.47
N ASP A 64 -8.29 3.24 -45.56
CA ASP A 64 -8.60 2.24 -46.59
C ASP A 64 -8.61 2.88 -47.97
N VAL A 65 -7.71 2.41 -48.86
CA VAL A 65 -7.58 2.90 -50.22
C VAL A 65 -7.86 1.75 -51.20
N GLU A 66 -8.76 1.99 -52.14
CA GLU A 66 -9.14 0.93 -53.11
C GLU A 66 -8.25 0.91 -54.37
N VAL A 67 -7.58 2.00 -54.66
CA VAL A 67 -6.86 2.21 -55.91
C VAL A 67 -5.38 2.52 -55.68
N CYS A 68 -4.52 1.87 -56.42
CA CYS A 68 -3.08 2.07 -56.35
C CYS A 68 -2.70 3.51 -56.78
N PRO A 69 -1.97 4.24 -55.91
CA PRO A 69 -1.56 5.62 -56.21
C PRO A 69 -0.54 5.68 -57.36
N LYS A 70 0.11 4.55 -57.69
CA LYS A 70 1.14 4.49 -58.75
C LYS A 70 0.57 4.16 -60.14
N CYS A 71 -0.38 3.24 -60.24
CA CYS A 71 -0.87 2.77 -61.54
C CYS A 71 -2.39 2.79 -61.70
N GLY A 72 -3.15 3.12 -60.63
CA GLY A 72 -4.62 3.17 -60.68
C GLY A 72 -5.33 1.81 -60.66
N ALA A 73 -4.60 0.71 -60.49
CA ALA A 73 -5.18 -0.62 -60.37
C ALA A 73 -5.79 -0.82 -58.99
N LYS A 74 -6.64 -1.85 -58.85
CA LYS A 74 -7.25 -2.20 -57.55
C LYS A 74 -6.18 -2.72 -56.57
N LEU A 75 -6.26 -2.24 -55.31
CA LEU A 75 -5.42 -2.69 -54.25
C LEU A 75 -6.04 -3.87 -53.48
N ARG A 76 -5.19 -4.69 -52.93
CA ARG A 76 -5.54 -5.77 -51.99
C ARG A 76 -4.91 -5.47 -50.66
N GLN A 77 -5.71 -5.38 -49.61
CA GLN A 77 -5.21 -5.28 -48.25
C GLN A 77 -4.80 -6.66 -47.71
N ASP A 78 -3.81 -6.67 -46.82
CA ASP A 78 -3.41 -7.91 -46.11
C ASP A 78 -4.61 -8.56 -45.41
N GLU A 79 -4.72 -9.88 -45.47
CA GLU A 79 -5.84 -10.63 -44.88
C GLU A 79 -5.61 -10.98 -43.41
N ASP A 80 -4.36 -10.96 -42.96
CA ASP A 80 -3.98 -11.27 -41.59
C ASP A 80 -4.26 -10.12 -40.65
N VAL A 81 -4.28 -10.41 -39.35
CA VAL A 81 -4.38 -9.43 -38.27
C VAL A 81 -3.06 -9.30 -37.52
N LEU A 82 -2.82 -8.20 -36.88
CA LEU A 82 -1.64 -8.00 -36.04
C LEU A 82 -1.77 -8.77 -34.73
N ASP A 83 -0.63 -9.28 -34.24
CA ASP A 83 -0.52 -9.82 -32.89
C ASP A 83 -0.94 -8.80 -31.85
N THR A 84 -1.67 -9.23 -30.82
CA THR A 84 -2.11 -8.39 -29.71
C THR A 84 -0.96 -7.61 -29.08
N TRP A 85 0.22 -8.22 -28.95
CA TRP A 85 1.39 -7.57 -28.36
C TRP A 85 1.98 -6.46 -29.21
N PHE A 86 1.71 -6.46 -30.50
CA PHE A 86 2.17 -5.41 -31.41
C PHE A 86 1.44 -4.08 -31.14
N SER A 87 0.15 -4.09 -30.93
CA SER A 87 -0.61 -2.87 -30.57
C SER A 87 -0.47 -2.53 -29.09
N SER A 88 -0.46 -3.53 -28.19
CA SER A 88 -0.36 -3.28 -26.76
C SER A 88 0.97 -2.66 -26.32
N GLN A 89 2.04 -2.81 -27.09
CA GLN A 89 3.31 -2.12 -26.84
C GLN A 89 3.21 -0.59 -26.98
N LEU A 90 2.22 -0.09 -27.72
CA LEU A 90 2.00 1.35 -27.93
C LEU A 90 1.21 1.99 -26.78
N TRP A 91 0.67 1.18 -25.87
CA TRP A 91 -0.25 1.61 -24.83
C TRP A 91 0.23 2.85 -24.02
N PRO A 92 1.51 2.98 -23.61
CA PRO A 92 1.93 4.07 -22.75
C PRO A 92 1.73 5.47 -23.35
N PHE A 93 1.79 5.60 -24.68
CA PHE A 93 1.71 6.87 -25.37
C PHE A 93 0.50 6.95 -26.33
N ALA A 94 0.09 5.87 -26.97
CA ALA A 94 -1.03 5.90 -27.91
C ALA A 94 -2.38 6.20 -27.20
N THR A 95 -2.58 5.70 -25.98
CA THR A 95 -3.78 5.99 -25.19
C THR A 95 -3.86 7.45 -24.71
N GLN A 96 -2.75 8.17 -24.78
CA GLN A 96 -2.66 9.58 -24.43
C GLN A 96 -2.79 10.51 -25.66
N GLY A 97 -3.09 9.93 -26.84
CA GLY A 97 -3.36 10.67 -28.07
C GLY A 97 -2.23 10.71 -29.09
N TRP A 98 -1.07 10.08 -28.81
CA TRP A 98 -0.01 9.95 -29.83
C TRP A 98 -0.56 9.29 -31.11
N PRO A 99 -0.21 9.77 -32.35
CA PRO A 99 0.94 10.64 -32.67
C PRO A 99 0.69 12.15 -32.55
N ASP A 100 -0.51 12.57 -32.18
CA ASP A 100 -0.78 13.99 -31.94
C ASP A 100 -0.13 14.48 -30.64
N THR A 101 0.17 15.78 -30.57
CA THR A 101 0.60 16.42 -29.32
C THR A 101 -0.64 16.81 -28.53
N THR A 102 -0.93 16.10 -27.44
CA THR A 102 -2.09 16.34 -26.59
C THR A 102 -1.65 16.84 -25.21
N GLU A 103 -2.55 17.50 -24.50
CA GLU A 103 -2.31 17.94 -23.12
C GLU A 103 -2.14 16.74 -22.17
N GLU A 104 -2.87 15.65 -22.42
CA GLU A 104 -2.78 14.40 -21.68
C GLU A 104 -1.39 13.76 -21.84
N LEU A 105 -0.87 13.69 -23.07
CA LEU A 105 0.45 13.15 -23.37
C LEU A 105 1.53 13.97 -22.64
N ASP A 106 1.48 15.29 -22.74
CA ASP A 106 2.47 16.18 -22.11
C ASP A 106 2.47 16.06 -20.57
N LYS A 107 1.30 15.82 -19.95
CA LYS A 107 1.16 15.74 -18.50
C LYS A 107 1.46 14.36 -17.91
N THR A 108 1.16 13.30 -18.64
CA THR A 108 1.13 11.94 -18.07
C THR A 108 2.18 10.99 -18.63
N TYR A 109 2.90 11.39 -19.68
CA TYR A 109 3.95 10.60 -20.30
C TYR A 109 5.33 11.28 -20.18
N PRO A 110 6.39 10.59 -19.73
CA PRO A 110 6.42 9.24 -19.18
C PRO A 110 5.63 9.08 -17.89
N THR A 111 5.02 7.91 -17.68
CA THR A 111 4.38 7.63 -16.38
C THR A 111 5.42 7.26 -15.31
N GLN A 112 5.03 7.29 -14.02
CA GLN A 112 5.95 7.01 -12.91
C GLN A 112 6.22 5.52 -12.79
N MET A 113 5.16 4.69 -12.78
CA MET A 113 5.29 3.26 -12.54
C MET A 113 4.35 2.43 -13.40
N LEU A 114 4.77 1.18 -13.64
CA LEU A 114 3.95 0.11 -14.19
C LEU A 114 3.93 -1.07 -13.23
N SER A 115 2.75 -1.60 -12.89
CA SER A 115 2.63 -2.85 -12.15
C SER A 115 2.12 -3.96 -13.07
N THR A 116 2.82 -5.09 -13.11
CA THR A 116 2.47 -6.22 -14.00
C THR A 116 2.98 -7.56 -13.48
N ALA A 117 2.51 -8.64 -14.14
CA ALA A 117 2.97 -10.00 -13.86
C ALA A 117 4.27 -10.33 -14.60
N ARG A 118 5.08 -11.21 -14.01
CA ARG A 118 6.35 -11.68 -14.60
C ARG A 118 6.18 -12.32 -15.98
N ASP A 119 5.06 -13.00 -16.22
CA ASP A 119 4.84 -13.78 -17.45
C ASP A 119 4.77 -12.91 -18.71
N ILE A 120 4.39 -11.64 -18.55
CA ILE A 120 4.31 -10.68 -19.67
C ILE A 120 5.42 -9.64 -19.67
N MET A 121 6.44 -9.81 -18.85
CA MET A 121 7.58 -8.88 -18.81
C MET A 121 8.28 -8.76 -20.16
N GLY A 122 8.55 -9.86 -20.83
CA GLY A 122 9.11 -9.85 -22.18
C GLY A 122 8.11 -9.47 -23.26
N LEU A 123 6.89 -9.97 -23.17
CA LEU A 123 5.86 -9.78 -24.19
C LEU A 123 5.27 -8.36 -24.18
N TRP A 124 5.28 -7.70 -23.03
CA TRP A 124 4.66 -6.39 -22.89
C TRP A 124 5.65 -5.32 -22.41
N VAL A 125 6.29 -5.49 -21.24
CA VAL A 125 7.19 -4.47 -20.68
C VAL A 125 8.34 -4.15 -21.62
N ALA A 126 9.09 -5.16 -22.06
CA ALA A 126 10.23 -4.95 -22.95
C ALA A 126 9.83 -4.34 -24.29
N ARG A 127 8.67 -4.73 -24.82
CA ARG A 127 8.15 -4.18 -26.07
C ARG A 127 7.70 -2.74 -25.91
N MET A 128 7.05 -2.37 -24.77
CA MET A 128 6.72 -0.98 -24.48
C MET A 128 7.98 -0.11 -24.38
N VAL A 129 9.03 -0.57 -23.68
CA VAL A 129 10.29 0.18 -23.61
C VAL A 129 10.92 0.35 -25.00
N MET A 130 10.98 -0.72 -25.82
CA MET A 130 11.52 -0.64 -27.17
C MET A 130 10.75 0.32 -28.07
N SER A 131 9.41 0.25 -28.07
CA SER A 131 8.56 1.09 -28.93
C SER A 131 8.57 2.54 -28.47
N SER A 132 8.51 2.80 -27.16
CA SER A 132 8.59 4.14 -26.61
C SER A 132 9.89 4.85 -26.99
N LEU A 133 11.02 4.19 -26.77
CA LEU A 133 12.33 4.71 -27.18
C LEU A 133 12.46 4.93 -28.69
N TYR A 134 11.72 4.16 -29.51
CA TYR A 134 11.75 4.28 -30.94
C TYR A 134 10.86 5.43 -31.45
N PHE A 135 9.64 5.55 -30.93
CA PHE A 135 8.65 6.49 -31.45
C PHE A 135 8.68 7.86 -30.77
N THR A 136 9.04 7.89 -29.46
CA THR A 136 8.99 9.13 -28.66
C THR A 136 10.35 9.57 -28.14
N ASP A 137 11.39 8.77 -28.34
CA ASP A 137 12.74 8.97 -27.81
C ASP A 137 12.82 9.07 -26.26
N GLN A 138 11.76 8.62 -25.56
CA GLN A 138 11.64 8.64 -24.11
C GLN A 138 11.35 7.26 -23.55
N ILE A 139 11.69 7.05 -22.26
CA ILE A 139 11.25 5.85 -21.52
C ILE A 139 9.75 5.93 -21.25
N PRO A 140 9.01 4.80 -21.22
CA PRO A 140 7.56 4.84 -20.98
C PRO A 140 7.19 5.02 -19.51
N PHE A 141 8.05 4.56 -18.59
CA PHE A 141 7.87 4.57 -17.13
C PHE A 141 9.23 4.44 -16.43
N LYS A 142 9.32 4.92 -15.18
CA LYS A 142 10.55 4.84 -14.38
C LYS A 142 10.66 3.54 -13.62
N ASP A 143 9.56 3.10 -13.00
CA ASP A 143 9.53 1.93 -12.13
C ASP A 143 8.64 0.83 -12.69
N VAL A 144 9.12 -0.42 -12.62
CA VAL A 144 8.39 -1.62 -13.02
C VAL A 144 8.24 -2.54 -11.83
N ILE A 145 7.03 -2.64 -11.32
CA ILE A 145 6.70 -3.53 -10.21
C ILE A 145 6.22 -4.87 -10.76
N ILE A 146 6.98 -5.92 -10.50
CA ILE A 146 6.60 -7.28 -10.83
C ILE A 146 5.95 -7.91 -9.60
N HIS A 147 4.62 -7.89 -9.59
CA HIS A 147 3.86 -8.43 -8.47
C HIS A 147 3.89 -9.97 -8.45
N PRO A 148 3.75 -10.60 -7.25
CA PRO A 148 3.66 -12.06 -7.16
C PRO A 148 2.36 -12.59 -7.78
N THR A 149 2.39 -13.85 -8.21
CA THR A 149 1.19 -14.56 -8.65
C THR A 149 0.46 -15.13 -7.44
N VAL A 150 -0.87 -14.90 -7.38
CA VAL A 150 -1.72 -15.50 -6.35
C VAL A 150 -2.04 -16.94 -6.77
N MET A 151 -1.51 -17.88 -6.01
CA MET A 151 -1.71 -19.31 -6.19
C MET A 151 -2.89 -19.80 -5.35
N ALA A 152 -3.53 -20.89 -5.75
CA ALA A 152 -4.54 -21.53 -4.91
C ALA A 152 -3.92 -22.03 -3.58
N ALA A 153 -4.76 -22.35 -2.60
CA ALA A 153 -4.30 -22.80 -1.28
C ALA A 153 -3.38 -24.04 -1.33
N ASP A 154 -3.55 -24.88 -2.36
CA ASP A 154 -2.69 -26.05 -2.61
C ASP A 154 -1.34 -25.69 -3.29
N GLY A 155 -1.10 -24.40 -3.58
CA GLY A 155 0.11 -23.90 -4.23
C GLY A 155 0.15 -24.08 -5.73
N LYS A 156 -0.96 -24.43 -6.38
CA LYS A 156 -1.06 -24.53 -7.84
C LYS A 156 -1.61 -23.22 -8.43
N PRO A 157 -1.26 -22.91 -9.69
CA PRO A 157 -1.85 -21.77 -10.40
C PRO A 157 -3.37 -21.90 -10.46
N MET A 158 -4.07 -20.79 -10.19
CA MET A 158 -5.51 -20.68 -10.35
C MET A 158 -5.88 -20.73 -11.84
N SER A 159 -6.89 -21.51 -12.20
CA SER A 159 -7.44 -21.51 -13.56
C SER A 159 -8.91 -21.88 -13.57
N LYS A 160 -9.65 -21.34 -14.54
CA LYS A 160 -11.08 -21.66 -14.73
C LYS A 160 -11.30 -23.16 -14.97
N SER A 161 -10.40 -23.80 -15.75
CA SER A 161 -10.48 -25.22 -16.09
C SER A 161 -10.27 -26.14 -14.88
N ARG A 162 -9.56 -25.70 -13.85
CA ARG A 162 -9.34 -26.46 -12.61
C ARG A 162 -10.40 -26.18 -11.54
N GLY A 163 -11.21 -25.15 -11.72
CA GLY A 163 -12.21 -24.75 -10.72
C GLY A 163 -11.63 -24.35 -9.36
N ASN A 164 -10.33 -23.99 -9.31
CA ASN A 164 -9.61 -23.62 -8.08
C ASN A 164 -9.39 -22.10 -7.96
N GLY A 165 -10.05 -21.31 -8.82
CA GLY A 165 -10.04 -19.87 -8.74
C GLY A 165 -10.91 -19.36 -7.59
N VAL A 166 -10.51 -18.25 -6.98
CA VAL A 166 -11.28 -17.55 -5.96
C VAL A 166 -11.94 -16.34 -6.59
N ASP A 167 -13.24 -16.17 -6.37
CA ASP A 167 -13.98 -15.02 -6.86
C ASP A 167 -13.77 -13.81 -5.94
N PRO A 168 -13.14 -12.72 -6.41
CA PRO A 168 -12.92 -11.52 -5.60
C PRO A 168 -14.22 -10.85 -5.12
N LEU A 169 -15.31 -10.93 -5.89
CA LEU A 169 -16.60 -10.35 -5.51
C LEU A 169 -17.15 -11.06 -4.28
N LYS A 170 -17.10 -12.40 -4.27
CA LYS A 170 -17.49 -13.18 -3.11
C LYS A 170 -16.65 -12.89 -1.88
N LEU A 171 -15.33 -12.73 -2.05
CA LEU A 171 -14.46 -12.33 -0.94
C LEU A 171 -14.83 -10.94 -0.39
N MET A 172 -15.22 -10.01 -1.25
CA MET A 172 -15.67 -8.68 -0.80
C MET A 172 -17.00 -8.75 -0.06
N GLU A 173 -17.92 -9.63 -0.46
CA GLU A 173 -19.18 -9.87 0.28
C GLU A 173 -18.93 -10.46 1.68
N ASP A 174 -18.02 -11.45 1.78
CA ASP A 174 -17.74 -12.18 3.02
C ASP A 174 -16.85 -11.38 4.00
N TYR A 175 -15.87 -10.62 3.50
CA TYR A 175 -14.83 -9.98 4.31
C TYR A 175 -14.79 -8.46 4.21
N GLY A 176 -15.59 -7.85 3.34
CA GLY A 176 -15.54 -6.44 3.00
C GLY A 176 -14.38 -6.12 2.06
N ALA A 177 -14.54 -5.06 1.26
CA ALA A 177 -13.51 -4.64 0.31
C ALA A 177 -12.18 -4.29 1.00
N ASP A 178 -12.20 -3.57 2.12
CA ASP A 178 -11.00 -3.23 2.90
C ASP A 178 -10.33 -4.47 3.50
N GLY A 179 -11.13 -5.43 4.00
CA GLY A 179 -10.60 -6.68 4.53
C GLY A 179 -9.90 -7.51 3.46
N MET A 180 -10.45 -7.58 2.25
CA MET A 180 -9.84 -8.25 1.12
C MET A 180 -8.54 -7.54 0.68
N ARG A 181 -8.58 -6.21 0.45
CA ARG A 181 -7.44 -5.42 0.00
C ARG A 181 -6.26 -5.52 0.97
N PHE A 182 -6.50 -5.23 2.24
CA PHE A 182 -5.47 -5.28 3.28
C PHE A 182 -4.93 -6.70 3.48
N GLY A 183 -5.82 -7.70 3.47
CA GLY A 183 -5.45 -9.10 3.62
C GLY A 183 -4.60 -9.66 2.47
N LEU A 184 -4.80 -9.18 1.25
CA LEU A 184 -3.94 -9.52 0.11
C LEU A 184 -2.58 -8.83 0.21
N LEU A 185 -2.54 -7.52 0.48
CA LEU A 185 -1.28 -6.77 0.65
C LEU A 185 -0.43 -7.36 1.78
N MET A 186 -1.04 -7.72 2.90
CA MET A 186 -0.34 -8.31 4.07
C MET A 186 0.32 -9.67 3.78
N GLN A 187 -0.12 -10.36 2.72
CA GLN A 187 0.43 -11.66 2.32
C GLN A 187 1.58 -11.55 1.31
N VAL A 188 1.77 -10.40 0.68
CA VAL A 188 2.86 -10.18 -0.26
C VAL A 188 4.19 -10.18 0.49
N THR A 189 4.95 -11.26 0.40
CA THR A 189 6.27 -11.38 1.03
C THR A 189 7.36 -11.40 -0.05
N GLY A 190 7.88 -10.21 -0.36
CA GLY A 190 8.90 -10.08 -1.39
C GLY A 190 8.44 -10.60 -2.76
N ALA A 191 9.33 -11.28 -3.47
CA ALA A 191 9.11 -11.68 -4.86
C ALA A 191 8.61 -13.12 -5.05
N GLN A 192 8.13 -13.80 -4.01
CA GLN A 192 7.62 -15.18 -4.11
C GLN A 192 6.13 -15.21 -4.45
N ASP A 193 5.71 -16.27 -5.15
CA ASP A 193 4.30 -16.51 -5.39
C ASP A 193 3.54 -16.67 -4.07
N LEU A 194 2.37 -16.10 -4.01
CA LEU A 194 1.52 -16.02 -2.84
C LEU A 194 0.56 -17.22 -2.83
N LYS A 195 0.65 -18.08 -1.82
CA LYS A 195 -0.43 -19.06 -1.56
C LYS A 195 -1.59 -18.35 -0.88
N PHE A 196 -2.74 -18.34 -1.51
CA PHE A 196 -3.93 -17.71 -0.98
C PHE A 196 -4.29 -18.29 0.39
N ASN A 197 -4.40 -17.44 1.39
CA ASN A 197 -4.76 -17.79 2.76
C ASN A 197 -5.94 -16.96 3.25
N GLU A 198 -7.10 -17.56 3.26
CA GLU A 198 -8.36 -16.93 3.64
C GLU A 198 -8.38 -16.44 5.10
N ASN A 199 -7.65 -17.09 6.02
CA ASN A 199 -7.54 -16.63 7.41
C ASN A 199 -6.94 -15.22 7.54
N LYS A 200 -6.12 -14.80 6.57
CA LYS A 200 -5.60 -13.43 6.53
C LYS A 200 -6.71 -12.42 6.23
N LEU A 201 -7.68 -12.77 5.42
CA LEU A 201 -8.84 -11.92 5.14
C LEU A 201 -9.74 -11.80 6.37
N VAL A 202 -9.95 -12.91 7.10
CA VAL A 202 -10.67 -12.89 8.40
C VAL A 202 -9.99 -11.93 9.38
N SER A 203 -8.66 -12.04 9.52
CA SER A 203 -7.88 -11.16 10.40
C SER A 203 -7.99 -9.70 9.98
N SER A 204 -7.94 -9.42 8.68
CA SER A 204 -8.03 -8.07 8.14
C SER A 204 -9.42 -7.46 8.27
N ARG A 205 -10.50 -8.25 8.12
CA ARG A 205 -11.87 -7.83 8.46
C ARG A 205 -11.98 -7.47 9.94
N ASN A 206 -11.42 -8.29 10.83
CA ASN A 206 -11.41 -8.01 12.26
C ASN A 206 -10.62 -6.74 12.57
N PHE A 207 -9.54 -6.47 11.82
CA PHE A 207 -8.79 -5.23 11.93
C PHE A 207 -9.62 -4.02 11.49
N ALA A 208 -10.34 -4.07 10.37
CA ALA A 208 -11.27 -3.01 9.95
C ALA A 208 -12.32 -2.71 11.04
N ASN A 209 -12.87 -3.76 11.67
CA ASN A 209 -13.79 -3.60 12.78
C ASN A 209 -13.12 -2.99 14.02
N LYS A 210 -11.87 -3.33 14.31
CA LYS A 210 -11.09 -2.74 15.41
C LYS A 210 -10.87 -1.25 15.18
N ILE A 211 -10.52 -0.84 13.94
CA ILE A 211 -10.36 0.57 13.53
C ILE A 211 -11.66 1.33 13.76
N ARG A 212 -12.79 0.81 13.28
CA ARG A 212 -14.11 1.44 13.45
C ARG A 212 -14.49 1.59 14.92
N ASN A 213 -14.25 0.56 15.74
CA ASN A 213 -14.57 0.60 17.17
C ASN A 213 -13.67 1.60 17.92
N ALA A 214 -12.38 1.69 17.58
CA ALA A 214 -11.46 2.67 18.16
C ALA A 214 -11.87 4.10 17.80
N ALA A 215 -12.17 4.35 16.53
CA ALA A 215 -12.67 5.66 16.08
C ALA A 215 -13.98 6.03 16.77
N ARG A 216 -14.92 5.08 16.88
CA ARG A 216 -16.17 5.30 17.62
C ARG A 216 -15.91 5.65 19.08
N PHE A 217 -14.97 4.99 19.76
CA PHE A 217 -14.59 5.36 21.13
C PHE A 217 -14.06 6.80 21.20
N VAL A 218 -13.17 7.18 20.28
CA VAL A 218 -12.66 8.56 20.21
C VAL A 218 -13.83 9.53 20.04
N MET A 219 -14.66 9.34 19.01
CA MET A 219 -15.79 10.24 18.70
C MET A 219 -16.79 10.37 19.84
N MET A 220 -17.10 9.29 20.57
CA MET A 220 -17.98 9.34 21.75
C MET A 220 -17.44 10.19 22.90
N ASN A 221 -16.17 10.57 22.87
CA ASN A 221 -15.53 11.43 23.86
C ASN A 221 -15.26 12.85 23.34
N LEU A 222 -15.84 13.24 22.20
CA LEU A 222 -15.63 14.53 21.56
C LEU A 222 -16.83 15.49 21.62
N ASP A 223 -17.84 15.24 22.49
CA ASP A 223 -19.04 16.09 22.61
C ASP A 223 -18.68 17.55 22.98
N ASP A 224 -17.63 17.74 23.77
CA ASP A 224 -17.09 19.02 24.21
C ASP A 224 -15.75 19.38 23.56
N TYR A 225 -15.44 18.76 22.41
CA TYR A 225 -14.17 18.93 21.69
C TYR A 225 -14.01 20.33 21.13
N THR A 226 -12.86 20.91 21.41
CA THR A 226 -12.43 22.18 20.80
C THR A 226 -11.19 21.92 19.94
N PRO A 227 -11.28 22.14 18.61
CA PRO A 227 -10.14 22.02 17.72
C PRO A 227 -8.93 22.83 18.15
N GLY A 228 -7.73 22.35 17.87
CA GLY A 228 -6.48 23.01 18.18
C GLY A 228 -5.28 22.12 17.97
N ALA A 229 -4.09 22.67 18.06
CA ALA A 229 -2.85 21.91 17.95
C ALA A 229 -2.79 20.80 19.01
N PRO A 230 -2.20 19.64 18.66
CA PRO A 230 -1.95 18.58 19.63
C PRO A 230 -1.01 19.08 20.74
N ASP A 231 -1.17 18.51 21.94
CA ASP A 231 -0.42 18.90 23.14
C ASP A 231 0.07 17.64 23.89
N PRO A 232 1.15 17.01 23.44
CA PRO A 232 1.65 15.75 24.00
C PRO A 232 2.48 15.97 25.27
N THR A 233 1.81 16.30 26.38
CA THR A 233 2.48 16.64 27.64
C THR A 233 2.80 15.46 28.55
N THR A 234 1.98 14.41 28.53
CA THR A 234 2.21 13.22 29.37
C THR A 234 3.22 12.25 28.76
N PRO A 235 3.86 11.39 29.57
CA PRO A 235 4.72 10.33 29.02
C PRO A 235 4.01 9.41 27.99
N ALA A 236 2.73 9.14 28.18
CA ALA A 236 1.92 8.34 27.24
C ALA A 236 1.70 9.10 25.92
N ASP A 237 1.43 10.39 25.97
CA ASP A 237 1.30 11.22 24.77
C ASP A 237 2.62 11.28 23.99
N ARG A 238 3.73 11.61 24.67
CA ARG A 238 5.05 11.67 24.03
C ARG A 238 5.46 10.34 23.42
N TRP A 239 5.12 9.24 24.08
CA TRP A 239 5.35 7.91 23.55
C TRP A 239 4.59 7.67 22.24
N ILE A 240 3.26 7.85 22.22
CA ILE A 240 2.47 7.52 21.02
C ILE A 240 2.80 8.46 19.86
N PHE A 241 3.11 9.73 20.13
CA PHE A 241 3.57 10.68 19.12
C PHE A 241 4.93 10.29 18.55
N SER A 242 5.87 9.87 19.40
CA SER A 242 7.16 9.35 18.97
C SER A 242 7.01 8.10 18.10
N ARG A 243 6.12 7.18 18.49
CA ARG A 243 5.81 5.96 17.71
C ARG A 243 5.16 6.29 16.37
N LEU A 244 4.23 7.27 16.37
CA LEU A 244 3.58 7.75 15.15
C LEU A 244 4.58 8.41 14.19
N ALA A 245 5.48 9.25 14.68
CA ALA A 245 6.53 9.89 13.89
C ALA A 245 7.45 8.83 13.23
N ARG A 246 7.85 7.80 13.97
CA ARG A 246 8.64 6.69 13.41
C ARG A 246 7.84 5.89 12.39
N LEU A 247 6.56 5.66 12.64
CA LEU A 247 5.69 4.95 11.70
C LEU A 247 5.61 5.71 10.37
N VAL A 248 5.36 7.03 10.39
CA VAL A 248 5.28 7.83 9.15
C VAL A 248 6.57 7.69 8.35
N ALA A 249 7.73 7.88 8.99
CA ALA A 249 9.03 7.75 8.30
C ALA A 249 9.26 6.34 7.74
N SER A 250 8.87 5.30 8.46
CA SER A 250 9.01 3.90 7.99
C SER A 250 8.06 3.59 6.83
N ILE A 251 6.82 4.12 6.87
CA ILE A 251 5.84 3.95 5.80
C ILE A 251 6.30 4.68 4.53
N ASP A 252 6.87 5.88 4.65
CA ASP A 252 7.42 6.62 3.51
C ASP A 252 8.53 5.81 2.82
N GLU A 253 9.42 5.19 3.59
CA GLU A 253 10.47 4.34 3.04
C GLU A 253 9.90 3.07 2.39
N ALA A 254 8.93 2.44 3.04
CA ALA A 254 8.24 1.27 2.47
C ALA A 254 7.53 1.59 1.15
N TYR A 255 6.97 2.80 1.01
CA TYR A 255 6.39 3.24 -0.27
C TYR A 255 7.44 3.48 -1.34
N LYS A 256 8.59 4.10 -1.02
CA LYS A 256 9.68 4.32 -1.98
C LYS A 256 10.23 3.01 -2.54
N GLU A 257 10.31 1.99 -1.69
CA GLU A 257 10.81 0.67 -2.04
C GLU A 257 9.72 -0.30 -2.53
N TYR A 258 8.46 0.15 -2.58
CA TYR A 258 7.27 -0.67 -2.94
C TYR A 258 7.07 -1.90 -2.03
N GLU A 259 7.49 -1.82 -0.75
CA GLU A 259 7.39 -2.89 0.24
C GLU A 259 6.02 -2.84 0.97
N PHE A 260 4.94 -3.04 0.23
CA PHE A 260 3.55 -2.90 0.71
C PHE A 260 3.19 -3.85 1.85
N SER A 261 3.84 -5.01 1.96
CA SER A 261 3.59 -5.93 3.07
C SER A 261 4.16 -5.42 4.39
N ASP A 262 5.32 -4.76 4.35
CA ASP A 262 5.95 -4.17 5.51
C ASP A 262 5.11 -3.01 6.01
N MET A 263 4.70 -2.13 5.09
CA MET A 263 3.72 -1.08 5.36
C MET A 263 2.49 -1.63 6.11
N THR A 264 1.83 -2.66 5.58
CA THR A 264 0.61 -3.19 6.22
C THR A 264 0.87 -3.81 7.58
N ARG A 265 2.02 -4.47 7.79
CA ARG A 265 2.40 -5.04 9.09
C ARG A 265 2.66 -3.97 10.15
N GLU A 266 3.36 -2.91 9.79
CA GLU A 266 3.64 -1.80 10.70
C GLU A 266 2.38 -1.01 11.05
N LEU A 267 1.52 -0.71 10.07
CA LEU A 267 0.22 -0.09 10.30
C LEU A 267 -0.66 -0.93 11.23
N TYR A 268 -0.70 -2.25 11.00
CA TYR A 268 -1.43 -3.16 11.88
C TYR A 268 -0.87 -3.14 13.30
N ALA A 269 0.47 -3.25 13.46
CA ALA A 269 1.13 -3.29 14.74
C ALA A 269 0.90 -1.99 15.54
N PHE A 270 1.09 -0.84 14.91
CA PHE A 270 0.86 0.45 15.54
C PHE A 270 -0.60 0.61 15.98
N PHE A 271 -1.54 0.43 15.04
CA PHE A 271 -2.94 0.70 15.31
C PHE A 271 -3.53 -0.27 16.33
N TRP A 272 -3.25 -1.57 16.19
CA TRP A 272 -3.78 -2.59 17.09
C TRP A 272 -3.07 -2.59 18.43
N ASN A 273 -1.73 -2.79 18.43
CA ASN A 273 -0.99 -3.07 19.64
C ASN A 273 -0.60 -1.80 20.42
N GLU A 274 -0.43 -0.65 19.75
CA GLU A 274 0.01 0.58 20.41
C GLU A 274 -1.16 1.53 20.66
N PHE A 275 -1.86 1.95 19.60
CA PHE A 275 -2.97 2.89 19.73
C PHE A 275 -4.17 2.29 20.48
N CYS A 276 -4.70 1.14 20.05
CA CYS A 276 -5.90 0.55 20.64
C CYS A 276 -5.65 -0.10 22.01
N ASP A 277 -4.60 -0.93 22.12
CA ASP A 277 -4.42 -1.74 23.31
C ASP A 277 -3.77 -0.96 24.47
N TRP A 278 -3.09 0.15 24.16
CA TRP A 278 -2.42 0.96 25.17
C TRP A 278 -2.88 2.41 25.19
N TYR A 279 -2.73 3.17 24.11
CA TYR A 279 -2.95 4.62 24.18
C TYR A 279 -4.41 4.99 24.49
N ILE A 280 -5.37 4.30 23.90
CA ILE A 280 -6.80 4.47 24.24
C ILE A 280 -7.05 4.15 25.72
N GLU A 281 -6.48 3.07 26.26
CA GLU A 281 -6.66 2.69 27.65
C GLU A 281 -6.02 3.72 28.61
N LEU A 282 -4.84 4.24 28.26
CA LEU A 282 -4.13 5.29 28.98
C LEU A 282 -4.86 6.64 28.97
N SER A 283 -5.68 6.88 27.93
CA SER A 283 -6.45 8.11 27.76
C SER A 283 -7.74 8.14 28.60
N LYS A 284 -8.31 6.99 28.95
CA LYS A 284 -9.60 6.91 29.66
C LYS A 284 -9.67 7.70 30.96
N PRO A 285 -8.69 7.65 31.87
CA PRO A 285 -8.73 8.43 33.11
C PRO A 285 -8.75 9.93 32.85
N ARG A 286 -8.00 10.41 31.86
CA ARG A 286 -7.92 11.82 31.49
C ARG A 286 -9.22 12.30 30.85
N LEU A 287 -9.82 11.50 29.99
CA LEU A 287 -11.13 11.79 29.40
C LEU A 287 -12.23 11.90 30.48
N ALA A 288 -12.12 11.11 31.54
CA ALA A 288 -13.06 11.13 32.66
C ALA A 288 -12.83 12.31 33.65
N ALA A 289 -11.60 12.83 33.75
CA ALA A 289 -11.25 13.87 34.69
C ALA A 289 -11.81 15.26 34.34
N GLY A 290 -12.03 15.54 33.05
CA GLY A 290 -12.50 16.84 32.56
C GLY A 290 -11.42 17.93 32.51
N GLY A 291 -11.82 19.16 32.17
CA GLY A 291 -10.93 20.33 32.16
C GLY A 291 -9.88 20.32 31.05
N GLN A 292 -8.78 21.03 31.29
CA GLN A 292 -7.73 21.22 30.29
C GLN A 292 -7.03 19.90 29.91
N ASP A 293 -6.86 18.97 30.84
CA ASP A 293 -6.26 17.66 30.56
C ASP A 293 -7.13 16.81 29.63
N ARG A 294 -8.47 16.86 29.80
CA ARG A 294 -9.42 16.24 28.87
C ARG A 294 -9.29 16.87 27.48
N ALA A 295 -9.27 18.19 27.37
CA ALA A 295 -9.18 18.88 26.09
C ALA A 295 -7.87 18.58 25.36
N ALA A 296 -6.74 18.55 26.06
CA ALA A 296 -5.45 18.15 25.50
C ALA A 296 -5.48 16.67 25.02
N CYS A 297 -6.05 15.77 25.84
CA CYS A 297 -6.20 14.36 25.51
C CYS A 297 -7.07 14.14 24.24
N GLN A 298 -8.16 14.90 24.11
CA GLN A 298 -9.03 14.86 22.92
C GLN A 298 -8.27 15.27 21.66
N ARG A 299 -7.54 16.41 21.70
CA ARG A 299 -6.74 16.87 20.56
C ARG A 299 -5.67 15.84 20.16
N ASN A 300 -5.00 15.25 21.12
CA ASN A 300 -3.99 14.23 20.89
C ASN A 300 -4.59 12.96 20.25
N LEU A 301 -5.73 12.49 20.75
CA LEU A 301 -6.45 11.33 20.18
C LEU A 301 -6.90 11.58 18.73
N VAL A 302 -7.46 12.77 18.47
CA VAL A 302 -7.89 13.17 17.12
C VAL A 302 -6.70 13.22 16.17
N PHE A 303 -5.59 13.85 16.58
CA PHE A 303 -4.39 13.95 15.78
C PHE A 303 -3.79 12.58 15.42
N VAL A 304 -3.63 11.70 16.42
CA VAL A 304 -3.06 10.36 16.20
C VAL A 304 -3.99 9.52 15.32
N LEU A 305 -5.31 9.60 15.54
CA LEU A 305 -6.28 8.87 14.73
C LEU A 305 -6.28 9.37 13.28
N ASP A 306 -6.37 10.69 13.05
CA ASP A 306 -6.38 11.28 11.71
C ASP A 306 -5.11 10.91 10.93
N THR A 307 -3.94 11.08 11.52
CA THR A 307 -2.67 10.70 10.90
C THR A 307 -2.63 9.20 10.55
N ALA A 308 -3.06 8.33 11.45
CA ALA A 308 -3.11 6.89 11.21
C ALA A 308 -4.11 6.52 10.10
N LEU A 309 -5.26 7.22 9.99
CA LEU A 309 -6.23 7.02 8.91
C LEU A 309 -5.65 7.39 7.55
N ARG A 310 -4.89 8.49 7.47
CA ARG A 310 -4.20 8.90 6.22
C ARG A 310 -3.24 7.82 5.75
N LEU A 311 -2.43 7.26 6.65
CA LEU A 311 -1.49 6.19 6.33
C LEU A 311 -2.20 4.88 5.92
N LEU A 312 -3.34 4.57 6.52
CA LEU A 312 -4.14 3.37 6.22
C LEU A 312 -4.95 3.48 4.92
N HIS A 313 -5.29 4.71 4.52
CA HIS A 313 -6.26 4.96 3.43
C HIS A 313 -5.91 4.27 2.11
N PRO A 314 -4.66 4.26 1.62
CA PRO A 314 -4.32 3.56 0.38
C PRO A 314 -4.63 2.07 0.40
N ALA A 315 -4.55 1.43 1.57
CA ALA A 315 -4.84 -0.01 1.74
C ALA A 315 -6.30 -0.29 2.09
N MET A 316 -6.94 0.58 2.90
CA MET A 316 -8.31 0.42 3.43
C MET A 316 -9.16 1.68 3.21
N PRO A 317 -9.46 2.05 1.94
CA PRO A 317 -10.05 3.35 1.61
C PRO A 317 -11.46 3.56 2.17
N PHE A 318 -12.27 2.51 2.30
CA PHE A 318 -13.69 2.70 2.64
C PHE A 318 -13.91 2.98 4.13
N VAL A 319 -13.31 2.19 5.01
CA VAL A 319 -13.45 2.40 6.47
C VAL A 319 -12.76 3.68 6.92
N THR A 320 -11.63 4.02 6.32
CA THR A 320 -10.88 5.24 6.69
C THR A 320 -11.60 6.49 6.21
N GLU A 321 -12.13 6.50 4.98
CA GLU A 321 -12.95 7.61 4.47
C GLU A 321 -14.20 7.81 5.32
N GLN A 322 -14.93 6.73 5.64
CA GLN A 322 -16.11 6.84 6.49
C GLN A 322 -15.81 7.49 7.83
N ILE A 323 -14.72 7.05 8.48
CA ILE A 323 -14.32 7.62 9.79
C ILE A 323 -13.89 9.09 9.63
N TYR A 324 -13.12 9.41 8.58
CA TYR A 324 -12.71 10.78 8.29
C TYR A 324 -13.91 11.70 8.11
N GLN A 325 -14.96 11.26 7.39
CA GLN A 325 -16.18 12.04 7.21
C GLN A 325 -16.95 12.25 8.53
N ASP A 326 -16.94 11.26 9.41
CA ASP A 326 -17.66 11.30 10.70
C ASP A 326 -16.88 12.08 11.77
N MET A 327 -15.57 12.29 11.64
CA MET A 327 -14.75 13.03 12.61
C MET A 327 -15.11 14.52 12.64
N PRO A 328 -15.25 15.12 13.84
CA PRO A 328 -15.50 16.56 13.98
C PRO A 328 -14.25 17.39 13.70
N GLY A 329 -14.45 18.64 13.30
CA GLY A 329 -13.39 19.63 13.07
C GLY A 329 -13.27 20.03 11.60
N GLU A 330 -12.39 20.99 11.36
CA GLU A 330 -12.03 21.39 10.00
C GLU A 330 -11.17 20.32 9.35
N LYS A 331 -11.47 20.05 8.08
CA LYS A 331 -10.74 19.11 7.25
C LYS A 331 -9.96 19.89 6.20
N ASP A 332 -8.72 19.47 5.96
CA ASP A 332 -7.85 20.04 4.93
C ASP A 332 -8.30 19.67 3.50
N SER A 333 -9.19 18.67 3.38
CA SER A 333 -9.78 18.26 2.12
C SER A 333 -11.18 17.68 2.33
N PRO A 334 -12.08 17.78 1.32
CA PRO A 334 -13.41 17.16 1.39
C PRO A 334 -13.36 15.62 1.43
N TYR A 335 -12.28 15.02 0.95
CA TYR A 335 -12.08 13.56 0.92
C TYR A 335 -10.71 13.21 1.44
N LEU A 336 -10.60 12.12 2.21
CA LEU A 336 -9.33 11.67 2.78
C LEU A 336 -8.27 11.36 1.71
N MET A 337 -8.69 10.82 0.57
CA MET A 337 -7.78 10.54 -0.56
C MET A 337 -7.12 11.80 -1.16
N MET A 338 -7.69 12.98 -0.91
CA MET A 338 -7.17 14.28 -1.38
C MET A 338 -6.47 15.05 -0.25
N ALA A 339 -6.54 14.56 0.98
CA ALA A 339 -5.90 15.16 2.13
C ALA A 339 -4.37 15.04 2.04
N ALA A 340 -3.67 15.99 2.67
CA ALA A 340 -2.21 15.97 2.67
C ALA A 340 -1.67 14.69 3.35
N TRP A 341 -0.64 14.10 2.74
CA TRP A 341 0.11 13.01 3.35
C TRP A 341 0.86 13.53 4.58
N PRO A 342 0.95 12.74 5.67
CA PRO A 342 1.67 13.17 6.87
C PRO A 342 3.15 13.41 6.56
N ASP A 343 3.69 14.55 7.02
CA ASP A 343 5.09 14.93 6.81
C ASP A 343 5.99 14.30 7.88
N ALA A 344 6.90 13.43 7.44
CA ALA A 344 7.85 12.76 8.33
C ALA A 344 8.86 13.71 8.97
N GLU A 345 9.25 14.80 8.28
CA GLU A 345 10.22 15.78 8.79
C GLU A 345 9.58 16.64 9.90
N GLU A 346 8.35 17.09 9.71
CA GLU A 346 7.59 17.82 10.75
C GLU A 346 7.35 16.95 11.99
N LEU A 347 6.96 15.68 11.77
CA LEU A 347 6.69 14.76 12.87
C LEU A 347 7.95 14.30 13.60
N ALA A 348 9.14 14.40 13.00
CA ALA A 348 10.40 14.04 13.65
C ALA A 348 10.65 14.82 14.95
N ALA A 349 10.06 16.02 15.09
CA ALA A 349 10.13 16.81 16.32
C ALA A 349 9.49 16.11 17.54
N TYR A 350 8.60 15.15 17.33
CA TYR A 350 7.96 14.37 18.40
C TYR A 350 8.75 13.11 18.82
N ILE A 351 9.88 12.80 18.19
CA ILE A 351 10.67 11.60 18.53
C ILE A 351 11.26 11.75 19.94
N ASP A 352 10.80 10.92 20.88
CA ASP A 352 11.22 10.87 22.27
C ASP A 352 11.63 9.44 22.69
N PRO A 353 12.92 9.06 22.51
CA PRO A 353 13.40 7.72 22.90
C PRO A 353 13.30 7.45 24.41
N ALA A 354 13.25 8.49 25.26
CA ALA A 354 13.07 8.31 26.70
C ALA A 354 11.65 7.89 27.03
N ALA A 355 10.64 8.54 26.44
CA ALA A 355 9.25 8.13 26.56
C ALA A 355 9.00 6.74 26.02
N GLU A 356 9.63 6.37 24.88
CA GLU A 356 9.53 5.02 24.33
C GLU A 356 10.07 3.96 25.30
N ARG A 357 11.24 4.17 25.88
CA ARG A 357 11.81 3.25 26.88
C ARG A 357 10.94 3.14 28.14
N ALA A 358 10.43 4.27 28.62
CA ALA A 358 9.57 4.32 29.79
C ALA A 358 8.29 3.49 29.60
N LEU A 359 7.60 3.71 28.48
CA LEU A 359 6.37 2.98 28.18
C LEU A 359 6.63 1.51 27.84
N ALA A 360 7.76 1.16 27.24
CA ALA A 360 8.14 -0.24 27.03
C ALA A 360 8.23 -1.01 28.38
N ILE A 361 8.82 -0.42 29.41
CA ILE A 361 8.89 -1.03 30.74
C ILE A 361 7.50 -1.15 31.36
N VAL A 362 6.67 -0.10 31.28
CA VAL A 362 5.29 -0.14 31.77
C VAL A 362 4.47 -1.23 31.10
N THR A 363 4.49 -1.29 29.77
CA THR A 363 3.72 -2.27 29.00
C THR A 363 4.19 -3.70 29.22
N GLN A 364 5.50 -3.93 29.35
CA GLN A 364 6.05 -5.24 29.72
C GLN A 364 5.63 -5.66 31.13
N SER A 365 5.70 -4.76 32.11
CA SER A 365 5.28 -5.01 33.48
C SER A 365 3.79 -5.40 33.54
N VAL A 366 2.92 -4.59 32.92
CA VAL A 366 1.48 -4.88 32.87
C VAL A 366 1.18 -6.18 32.13
N SER A 367 1.86 -6.45 31.02
CA SER A 367 1.71 -7.71 30.28
C SER A 367 2.14 -8.91 31.11
N GLY A 368 3.22 -8.80 31.90
CA GLY A 368 3.65 -9.80 32.85
C GLY A 368 2.57 -10.08 33.91
N ILE A 369 1.99 -9.04 34.50
CA ILE A 369 0.89 -9.17 35.47
C ILE A 369 -0.32 -9.87 34.83
N ARG A 370 -0.73 -9.46 33.65
CA ARG A 370 -1.87 -10.05 32.92
C ARG A 370 -1.62 -11.54 32.60
N SER A 371 -0.40 -11.87 32.21
CA SER A 371 0.02 -13.27 31.94
C SER A 371 -0.03 -14.14 33.19
N ILE A 372 0.43 -13.62 34.35
CA ILE A 372 0.33 -14.32 35.64
C ILE A 372 -1.14 -14.55 36.02
N ARG A 373 -1.98 -13.49 35.88
CA ARG A 373 -3.41 -13.62 36.14
C ARG A 373 -4.06 -14.73 35.30
N ALA A 374 -3.79 -14.70 33.97
CA ALA A 374 -4.33 -15.71 33.04
C ALA A 374 -3.86 -17.12 33.41
N ARG A 375 -2.56 -17.27 33.72
CA ARG A 375 -1.97 -18.59 34.07
C ARG A 375 -2.59 -19.18 35.33
N TYR A 376 -2.92 -18.37 36.33
CA TYR A 376 -3.48 -18.82 37.60
C TYR A 376 -5.00 -18.65 37.69
N GLY A 377 -5.69 -18.32 36.64
CA GLY A 377 -7.14 -18.15 36.61
C GLY A 377 -7.67 -17.03 37.51
N ILE A 378 -6.84 -16.00 37.79
CA ILE A 378 -7.17 -14.91 38.71
C ILE A 378 -8.09 -13.91 37.99
N SER A 379 -9.29 -13.68 38.56
CA SER A 379 -10.25 -12.72 38.00
C SER A 379 -9.63 -11.32 37.85
N PRO A 380 -9.92 -10.60 36.74
CA PRO A 380 -9.51 -9.18 36.59
C PRO A 380 -9.99 -8.27 37.70
N LYS A 381 -11.11 -8.62 38.38
CA LYS A 381 -11.65 -7.87 39.52
C LYS A 381 -10.89 -8.04 40.83
N THR A 382 -10.06 -9.09 40.95
CA THR A 382 -9.27 -9.36 42.14
C THR A 382 -8.07 -8.42 42.20
N LYS A 383 -7.95 -7.61 43.24
CA LYS A 383 -6.75 -6.79 43.48
C LYS A 383 -5.60 -7.72 43.92
N LEU A 384 -4.43 -7.54 43.31
CA LEU A 384 -3.22 -8.24 43.67
C LEU A 384 -2.21 -7.27 44.27
N GLU A 385 -1.42 -7.74 45.22
CA GLU A 385 -0.23 -7.05 45.67
C GLU A 385 0.95 -7.51 44.79
N MET A 386 1.75 -6.56 44.34
CA MET A 386 2.94 -6.82 43.55
C MET A 386 4.14 -6.14 44.18
N THR A 387 5.19 -6.89 44.38
CA THR A 387 6.48 -6.37 44.84
C THR A 387 7.44 -6.33 43.66
N VAL A 388 8.00 -5.14 43.37
CA VAL A 388 9.03 -4.96 42.36
C VAL A 388 10.39 -4.88 43.06
N LYS A 389 11.29 -5.76 42.73
CA LYS A 389 12.68 -5.71 43.19
C LYS A 389 13.53 -5.04 42.14
N ALA A 390 13.77 -3.76 42.27
CA ALA A 390 14.62 -3.00 41.38
C ALA A 390 16.11 -3.23 41.72
N GLN A 391 16.95 -3.18 40.68
CA GLN A 391 18.39 -3.43 40.80
C GLN A 391 19.23 -2.13 40.86
N SER A 392 18.62 -0.96 40.62
CA SER A 392 19.29 0.34 40.68
C SER A 392 18.34 1.42 41.25
N ALA A 393 18.91 2.48 41.78
CA ALA A 393 18.14 3.64 42.29
C ALA A 393 17.28 4.29 41.18
N GLU A 394 17.78 4.35 39.95
CA GLU A 394 17.06 4.88 38.79
C GLU A 394 15.83 4.00 38.47
N ALA A 395 15.95 2.68 38.60
CA ALA A 395 14.82 1.77 38.41
C ALA A 395 13.77 1.93 39.52
N VAL A 396 14.18 2.14 40.78
CA VAL A 396 13.27 2.43 41.89
C VAL A 396 12.48 3.71 41.58
N GLN A 397 13.18 4.80 41.28
CA GLN A 397 12.55 6.08 40.94
C GLN A 397 11.58 5.94 39.78
N PHE A 398 11.96 5.24 38.72
CA PHE A 398 11.09 4.99 37.59
C PHE A 398 9.78 4.31 37.98
N PHE A 399 9.85 3.19 38.73
CA PHE A 399 8.65 2.48 39.17
C PHE A 399 7.78 3.30 40.13
N GLU A 400 8.37 4.14 40.99
CA GLU A 400 7.65 5.10 41.85
C GLU A 400 6.88 6.13 41.00
N GLU A 401 7.51 6.71 39.99
CA GLU A 401 6.88 7.69 39.08
C GLU A 401 5.75 7.04 38.25
N GLN A 402 5.92 5.78 37.79
CA GLN A 402 4.96 5.10 36.96
C GLN A 402 3.95 4.24 37.77
N GLN A 403 4.04 4.19 39.07
CA GLN A 403 3.23 3.34 39.95
C GLN A 403 1.74 3.45 39.65
N LYS A 404 1.21 4.66 39.60
CA LYS A 404 -0.23 4.91 39.36
C LYS A 404 -0.69 4.31 38.04
N LEU A 405 0.13 4.39 37.01
CA LEU A 405 -0.17 3.91 35.67
C LEU A 405 -0.18 2.38 35.63
N ILE A 406 0.86 1.74 36.21
CA ILE A 406 0.98 0.29 36.25
C ILE A 406 -0.14 -0.32 37.10
N VAL A 407 -0.49 0.31 38.23
CA VAL A 407 -1.61 -0.11 39.09
C VAL A 407 -2.93 -0.02 38.34
N ALA A 408 -3.21 1.07 37.65
CA ALA A 408 -4.45 1.25 36.92
C ALA A 408 -4.62 0.22 35.80
N LEU A 409 -3.57 -0.03 35.01
CA LEU A 409 -3.60 -0.94 33.88
C LEU A 409 -3.43 -2.42 34.27
N GLY A 410 -2.67 -2.69 35.32
CA GLY A 410 -2.41 -4.03 35.85
C GLY A 410 -3.50 -4.55 36.80
N LEU A 411 -4.38 -3.67 37.28
CA LEU A 411 -5.37 -3.96 38.32
C LEU A 411 -4.72 -4.55 39.60
N SER A 412 -3.55 -4.01 39.97
CA SER A 412 -2.74 -4.52 41.07
C SER A 412 -2.25 -3.37 41.96
N LEU A 413 -2.03 -3.64 43.24
CA LEU A 413 -1.29 -2.74 44.13
C LEU A 413 0.21 -3.05 43.94
N ILE A 414 1.05 -2.00 43.91
CA ILE A 414 2.50 -2.16 43.75
C ILE A 414 3.20 -1.74 45.03
N HIS A 415 4.11 -2.58 45.52
CA HIS A 415 5.12 -2.25 46.53
C HIS A 415 6.49 -2.31 45.85
N ILE A 416 7.26 -1.22 46.01
CA ILE A 416 8.59 -1.07 45.40
C ILE A 416 9.66 -1.26 46.47
#